data_5a950e63d0140d3353bcec7349e2f43a
#
_entry.id   5a950e63d0140d3353bcec7349e2f43a
#
_cell.length_a   1.000
_cell.length_b   1.000
_cell.length_c   1.000
_cell.angle_alpha   90.00
_cell.angle_beta   90.00
_cell.angle_gamma   90.00
#
_symmetry.space_group_name_H-M   'P 1'
#
loop_
_entity.id
_entity.type
_entity.pdbx_description
1 polymer ?
#
loop_
_entity_poly.entity_id
_entity_poly.type
_entity_poly.pdbx_seq_one_letter_code
_entity_poly.pdbx_strand_id
1 'polypeptide(L)'
;MLKSALALTLLASPALATGLEIEISGPGANGTVVIDLLEDIAPGHAERLTTLAKDGAYDDVVFHRVIEGFMAQTGDVEHGVLDDDFDMRYAGRGGSSYPDLTAEFSETPFDRGVVGMARSNEPDSANSQFFIMFDEGYFLNGNYTVVGKVTSGMDVVDQIKRGEGPNGLVYGQPDRMVKVTVTE
;
A
#
# COMPACT_ATOMS: atom_id res chain seq x y z
N MET A 1 43.50 9.23 43.28
CA MET A 1 42.22 9.79 42.85
C MET A 1 41.74 9.02 41.62
N LEU A 2 40.89 8.02 41.85
CA LEU A 2 40.32 7.19 40.78
C LEU A 2 39.07 7.91 40.22
N LYS A 3 39.10 8.27 38.94
CA LYS A 3 37.92 8.80 38.25
C LYS A 3 37.16 7.64 37.64
N SER A 4 36.04 7.26 38.27
CA SER A 4 35.09 6.30 37.69
C SER A 4 34.32 6.99 36.55
N ALA A 5 34.54 6.52 35.33
CA ALA A 5 33.71 6.88 34.19
C ALA A 5 32.46 5.99 34.19
N LEU A 6 31.30 6.60 34.40
CA LEU A 6 30.01 5.93 34.26
C LEU A 6 29.66 5.82 32.76
N ALA A 7 29.73 4.63 32.21
CA ALA A 7 29.28 4.37 30.85
C ALA A 7 27.76 4.28 30.84
N LEU A 8 27.12 5.26 30.20
CA LEU A 8 25.67 5.29 29.96
C LEU A 8 25.39 4.38 28.74
N THR A 9 24.96 3.16 28.98
CA THR A 9 24.45 2.29 27.91
C THR A 9 23.06 2.75 27.49
N LEU A 10 22.94 3.39 26.33
CA LEU A 10 21.63 3.57 25.67
C LEU A 10 21.12 2.20 25.26
N LEU A 11 20.08 1.72 25.91
CA LEU A 11 19.27 0.61 25.43
C LEU A 11 18.42 1.16 24.29
N ALA A 12 18.79 0.86 23.05
CA ALA A 12 17.91 1.04 21.90
C ALA A 12 16.73 0.05 22.09
N SER A 13 15.54 0.56 22.34
CA SER A 13 14.32 -0.24 22.23
C SER A 13 14.21 -0.72 20.77
N PRO A 14 13.90 -2.00 20.51
CA PRO A 14 13.55 -2.39 19.16
C PRO A 14 12.37 -1.53 18.72
N ALA A 15 12.50 -0.80 17.63
CA ALA A 15 11.36 -0.21 16.96
C ALA A 15 10.49 -1.41 16.52
N LEU A 16 9.26 -1.49 17.02
CA LEU A 16 8.30 -2.44 16.48
C LEU A 16 8.01 -1.97 15.05
N ALA A 17 8.16 -2.89 14.09
CA ALA A 17 7.86 -2.59 12.70
C ALA A 17 6.37 -2.31 12.56
N THR A 18 6.03 -1.13 12.04
CA THR A 18 4.64 -0.75 11.80
C THR A 18 4.13 -1.47 10.56
N GLY A 19 2.96 -2.06 10.64
CA GLY A 19 2.35 -2.79 9.54
C GLY A 19 0.91 -2.37 9.27
N LEU A 20 0.35 -2.92 8.20
CA LEU A 20 -1.08 -2.83 7.89
C LEU A 20 -1.68 -4.24 7.85
N GLU A 21 -2.77 -4.44 8.57
CA GLU A 21 -3.64 -5.58 8.40
C GLU A 21 -4.86 -5.15 7.58
N ILE A 22 -5.07 -5.82 6.45
CA ILE A 22 -6.11 -5.48 5.47
C ILE A 22 -7.09 -6.65 5.36
N GLU A 23 -8.33 -6.44 5.78
CA GLU A 23 -9.42 -7.37 5.53
C GLU A 23 -9.96 -7.14 4.11
N ILE A 24 -9.86 -8.14 3.24
CA ILE A 24 -10.35 -8.08 1.87
C ILE A 24 -11.63 -8.90 1.75
N SER A 25 -12.63 -8.37 1.05
CA SER A 25 -13.84 -9.09 0.67
C SER A 25 -14.38 -8.66 -0.67
N GLY A 26 -14.88 -9.64 -1.42
CA GLY A 26 -15.50 -9.40 -2.71
C GLY A 26 -15.75 -10.69 -3.52
N PRO A 27 -16.01 -10.56 -4.81
CA PRO A 27 -16.32 -11.71 -5.67
C PRO A 27 -15.09 -12.60 -5.95
N GLY A 28 -13.87 -12.06 -5.85
CA GLY A 28 -12.63 -12.79 -6.12
C GLY A 28 -11.95 -13.24 -4.82
N ALA A 29 -11.62 -12.29 -3.94
CA ALA A 29 -10.81 -12.51 -2.75
C ALA A 29 -11.60 -12.32 -1.46
N ASN A 30 -11.34 -13.20 -0.48
CA ASN A 30 -11.87 -13.06 0.87
C ASN A 30 -10.83 -13.55 1.88
N GLY A 31 -10.37 -12.67 2.78
CA GLY A 31 -9.38 -13.01 3.78
C GLY A 31 -8.58 -11.79 4.24
N THR A 32 -7.49 -12.06 4.97
CA THR A 32 -6.63 -11.03 5.55
C THR A 32 -5.27 -11.03 4.90
N VAL A 33 -4.76 -9.85 4.59
CA VAL A 33 -3.41 -9.59 4.10
C VAL A 33 -2.68 -8.74 5.11
N VAL A 34 -1.44 -9.12 5.45
CA VAL A 34 -0.57 -8.35 6.36
C VAL A 34 0.60 -7.80 5.56
N ILE A 35 0.81 -6.49 5.67
CA ILE A 35 1.91 -5.76 5.06
C ILE A 35 2.81 -5.22 6.16
N ASP A 36 4.10 -5.48 6.07
CA ASP A 36 5.15 -4.82 6.83
C ASP A 36 5.55 -3.54 6.10
N LEU A 37 5.49 -2.39 6.76
CA LEU A 37 5.88 -1.11 6.18
C LEU A 37 7.38 -0.87 6.37
N LEU A 38 8.03 -0.36 5.34
CA LEU A 38 9.49 -0.17 5.31
C LEU A 38 9.84 1.28 5.64
N GLU A 39 9.64 1.68 6.90
CA GLU A 39 9.84 3.05 7.38
C GLU A 39 11.29 3.53 7.22
N ASP A 40 12.25 2.62 7.29
CA ASP A 40 13.67 2.94 7.07
C ASP A 40 13.98 3.31 5.61
N ILE A 41 13.12 2.87 4.68
CA ILE A 41 13.28 3.08 3.23
C ILE A 41 12.42 4.24 2.73
N ALA A 42 11.16 4.27 3.17
CA ALA A 42 10.18 5.26 2.72
C ALA A 42 9.37 5.82 3.91
N PRO A 43 10.03 6.57 4.84
CA PRO A 43 9.39 7.04 6.06
C PRO A 43 8.15 7.92 5.83
N GLY A 44 8.22 8.84 4.87
CA GLY A 44 7.09 9.73 4.57
C GLY A 44 5.89 9.00 3.96
N HIS A 45 6.15 7.98 3.14
CA HIS A 45 5.08 7.18 2.54
C HIS A 45 4.48 6.20 3.57
N ALA A 46 5.30 5.57 4.42
CA ALA A 46 4.83 4.71 5.50
C ALA A 46 3.96 5.49 6.50
N GLU A 47 4.37 6.71 6.89
CA GLU A 47 3.58 7.60 7.73
C GLU A 47 2.24 7.96 7.08
N ARG A 48 2.21 8.26 5.77
CA ARG A 48 0.99 8.55 5.03
C ARG A 48 0.01 7.38 5.04
N LEU A 49 0.47 6.16 4.71
CA LEU A 49 -0.38 4.98 4.72
C LEU A 49 -0.92 4.69 6.12
N THR A 50 -0.06 4.81 7.13
CA THR A 50 -0.44 4.63 8.56
C THR A 50 -1.49 5.66 8.99
N THR A 51 -1.32 6.94 8.63
CA THR A 51 -2.26 8.01 8.95
C THR A 51 -3.63 7.74 8.33
N LEU A 52 -3.67 7.44 7.03
CA LEU A 52 -4.92 7.15 6.32
C LEU A 52 -5.63 5.90 6.84
N ALA A 53 -4.86 4.86 7.23
CA ALA A 53 -5.42 3.67 7.86
C ALA A 53 -6.02 3.97 9.24
N LYS A 54 -5.33 4.75 10.08
CA LYS A 54 -5.85 5.18 11.40
C LYS A 54 -7.11 6.03 11.30
N ASP A 55 -7.19 6.87 10.27
CA ASP A 55 -8.36 7.71 9.98
C ASP A 55 -9.53 6.90 9.38
N GLY A 56 -9.33 5.62 9.07
CA GLY A 56 -10.33 4.77 8.41
C GLY A 56 -10.56 5.14 6.93
N ALA A 57 -9.68 5.94 6.34
CA ALA A 57 -9.84 6.41 4.96
C ALA A 57 -9.73 5.30 3.90
N TYR A 58 -9.13 4.17 4.26
CA TYR A 58 -9.03 3.00 3.40
C TYR A 58 -10.17 2.00 3.55
N ASP A 59 -11.09 2.20 4.50
CA ASP A 59 -12.22 1.32 4.70
C ASP A 59 -13.15 1.37 3.47
N ASP A 60 -13.58 0.20 3.01
CA ASP A 60 -14.41 -0.02 1.82
C ASP A 60 -13.80 0.47 0.48
N VAL A 61 -12.49 0.76 0.43
CA VAL A 61 -11.80 1.16 -0.81
C VAL A 61 -11.55 -0.05 -1.71
N VAL A 62 -11.92 0.07 -2.99
CA VAL A 62 -11.86 -1.02 -3.97
C VAL A 62 -10.48 -1.19 -4.61
N PHE A 63 -10.22 -2.41 -5.09
CA PHE A 63 -9.17 -2.67 -6.07
C PHE A 63 -9.70 -2.31 -7.46
N HIS A 64 -9.37 -1.12 -7.94
CA HIS A 64 -9.93 -0.55 -9.17
C HIS A 64 -9.16 -0.94 -10.44
N ARG A 65 -7.88 -1.30 -10.30
CA ARG A 65 -6.99 -1.69 -11.41
C ARG A 65 -6.19 -2.92 -11.03
N VAL A 66 -6.42 -4.03 -11.73
CA VAL A 66 -5.78 -5.32 -11.42
C VAL A 66 -5.33 -5.97 -12.72
N ILE A 67 -4.02 -6.14 -12.89
CA ILE A 67 -3.41 -6.72 -14.09
C ILE A 67 -2.78 -8.06 -13.75
N GLU A 68 -3.26 -9.13 -14.41
CA GLU A 68 -2.72 -10.48 -14.25
C GLU A 68 -1.21 -10.52 -14.46
N GLY A 69 -0.49 -11.21 -13.57
CA GLY A 69 0.96 -11.35 -13.62
C GLY A 69 1.73 -10.05 -13.37
N PHE A 70 1.07 -8.97 -12.94
CA PHE A 70 1.72 -7.71 -12.65
C PHE A 70 1.37 -7.20 -11.24
N MET A 71 0.21 -6.55 -11.04
CA MET A 71 -0.13 -5.96 -9.73
C MET A 71 -1.64 -5.77 -9.52
N ALA A 72 -2.04 -5.60 -8.25
CA ALA A 72 -3.34 -5.12 -7.81
C ALA A 72 -3.20 -3.73 -7.21
N GLN A 73 -3.87 -2.71 -7.79
CA GLN A 73 -3.84 -1.31 -7.36
C GLN A 73 -5.15 -0.92 -6.67
N THR A 74 -5.01 -0.19 -5.57
CA THR A 74 -6.07 0.28 -4.67
C THR A 74 -5.70 1.62 -4.04
N GLY A 75 -6.42 2.05 -3.00
CA GLY A 75 -6.07 3.19 -2.16
C GLY A 75 -6.52 4.55 -2.68
N ASP A 76 -7.44 4.60 -3.64
CA ASP A 76 -8.13 5.85 -4.00
C ASP A 76 -9.20 6.16 -2.94
N VAL A 77 -8.85 7.00 -1.98
CA VAL A 77 -9.70 7.34 -0.85
C VAL A 77 -10.78 8.40 -1.19
N GLU A 78 -10.70 8.99 -2.38
CA GLU A 78 -11.66 10.00 -2.85
C GLU A 78 -12.78 9.38 -3.71
N HIS A 79 -12.41 8.51 -4.65
CA HIS A 79 -13.35 7.94 -5.62
C HIS A 79 -13.43 6.41 -5.59
N GLY A 80 -12.65 5.79 -4.72
CA GLY A 80 -12.57 4.33 -4.63
C GLY A 80 -13.39 3.71 -3.50
N VAL A 81 -14.09 4.50 -2.69
CA VAL A 81 -14.93 3.98 -1.60
C VAL A 81 -16.21 3.38 -2.16
N LEU A 82 -16.50 2.12 -1.85
CA LEU A 82 -17.67 1.40 -2.34
C LEU A 82 -18.91 1.75 -1.47
N ASP A 83 -19.55 2.86 -1.80
CA ASP A 83 -20.77 3.36 -1.20
C ASP A 83 -21.88 3.52 -2.26
N ASP A 84 -22.98 4.19 -1.89
CA ASP A 84 -24.14 4.40 -2.79
C ASP A 84 -23.82 5.33 -3.98
N ASP A 85 -22.79 6.17 -3.87
CA ASP A 85 -22.36 7.13 -4.89
C ASP A 85 -21.17 6.60 -5.72
N PHE A 86 -20.70 5.37 -5.44
CA PHE A 86 -19.53 4.79 -6.09
C PHE A 86 -19.69 4.66 -7.61
N ASP A 87 -18.73 5.19 -8.35
CA ASP A 87 -18.66 5.06 -9.81
C ASP A 87 -17.23 4.64 -10.24
N MET A 88 -17.11 3.41 -10.71
CA MET A 88 -15.82 2.85 -11.19
C MET A 88 -15.14 3.71 -12.25
N ARG A 89 -15.86 4.57 -12.99
CA ARG A 89 -15.28 5.45 -14.00
C ARG A 89 -14.34 6.50 -13.42
N TYR A 90 -14.49 6.82 -12.13
CA TYR A 90 -13.67 7.79 -11.42
C TYR A 90 -12.62 7.14 -10.53
N ALA A 91 -12.84 5.90 -10.11
CA ALA A 91 -11.90 5.15 -9.27
C ALA A 91 -10.50 5.10 -9.91
N GLY A 92 -9.49 5.39 -9.11
CA GLY A 92 -8.09 5.49 -9.54
C GLY A 92 -7.65 6.88 -9.99
N ARG A 93 -8.53 7.90 -9.92
CA ARG A 93 -8.20 9.29 -10.30
C ARG A 93 -8.04 10.23 -9.12
N GLY A 94 -8.46 9.81 -7.93
CA GLY A 94 -8.43 10.60 -6.72
C GLY A 94 -7.26 10.29 -5.81
N GLY A 95 -7.23 11.00 -4.69
CA GLY A 95 -6.24 10.87 -3.64
C GLY A 95 -6.79 11.36 -2.31
N SER A 96 -5.93 11.52 -1.31
CA SER A 96 -6.31 12.15 -0.06
C SER A 96 -6.22 13.68 -0.15
N SER A 97 -6.80 14.38 0.83
CA SER A 97 -6.66 15.85 0.95
C SER A 97 -5.27 16.30 1.41
N TYR A 98 -4.38 15.38 1.75
CA TYR A 98 -3.00 15.69 2.10
C TYR A 98 -2.18 16.08 0.84
N PRO A 99 -1.10 16.87 1.00
CA PRO A 99 -0.18 17.16 -0.10
C PRO A 99 0.42 15.87 -0.69
N ASP A 100 0.78 15.91 -1.97
CA ASP A 100 1.56 14.85 -2.60
C ASP A 100 2.91 14.66 -1.91
N LEU A 101 3.45 13.45 -2.00
CA LEU A 101 4.69 13.04 -1.36
C LEU A 101 5.87 13.15 -2.31
N THR A 102 6.99 13.68 -1.81
CA THR A 102 8.28 13.57 -2.51
C THR A 102 8.69 12.11 -2.62
N ALA A 103 9.20 11.71 -3.78
CA ALA A 103 9.60 10.33 -4.04
C ALA A 103 10.71 9.85 -3.09
N GLU A 104 10.57 8.64 -2.59
CA GLU A 104 11.55 7.94 -1.74
C GLU A 104 12.04 6.68 -2.46
N PHE A 105 12.71 6.87 -3.61
CA PHE A 105 13.21 5.75 -4.42
C PHE A 105 14.37 5.03 -3.70
N SER A 106 14.41 3.71 -3.86
CA SER A 106 15.41 2.86 -3.24
C SER A 106 15.93 1.79 -4.21
N GLU A 107 16.97 1.06 -3.80
CA GLU A 107 17.49 -0.10 -4.52
C GLU A 107 16.68 -1.39 -4.27
N THR A 108 15.63 -1.32 -3.45
CA THR A 108 14.77 -2.48 -3.17
C THR A 108 14.06 -2.92 -4.44
N PRO A 109 14.23 -4.19 -4.88
CA PRO A 109 13.63 -4.66 -6.11
C PRO A 109 12.12 -4.86 -5.95
N PHE A 110 11.37 -4.62 -7.03
CA PHE A 110 9.94 -4.94 -7.10
C PHE A 110 9.73 -6.44 -7.35
N ASP A 111 9.97 -7.23 -6.30
CA ASP A 111 9.67 -8.66 -6.28
C ASP A 111 8.18 -8.91 -5.99
N ARG A 112 7.73 -10.16 -6.16
CA ARG A 112 6.40 -10.60 -5.73
C ARG A 112 6.13 -10.24 -4.26
N GLY A 113 4.95 -9.66 -4.01
CA GLY A 113 4.49 -9.24 -2.69
C GLY A 113 5.03 -7.89 -2.22
N VAL A 114 5.90 -7.25 -3.00
CA VAL A 114 6.32 -5.87 -2.71
C VAL A 114 5.16 -4.92 -2.93
N VAL A 115 5.06 -3.92 -2.06
CA VAL A 115 4.06 -2.84 -2.12
C VAL A 115 4.72 -1.56 -2.58
N GLY A 116 4.22 -1.00 -3.67
CA GLY A 116 4.70 0.27 -4.24
C GLY A 116 3.65 1.35 -4.22
N MET A 117 4.07 2.60 -4.14
CA MET A 117 3.16 3.76 -4.24
C MET A 117 2.82 4.05 -5.70
N ALA A 118 1.53 4.16 -5.99
CA ALA A 118 1.07 4.65 -7.29
C ALA A 118 1.27 6.17 -7.39
N ARG A 119 1.56 6.64 -8.60
CA ARG A 119 1.79 8.06 -8.91
C ARG A 119 1.40 8.42 -10.33
N SER A 120 1.33 9.71 -10.63
CA SER A 120 1.20 10.22 -12.00
C SER A 120 2.54 10.13 -12.75
N ASN A 121 2.70 10.87 -13.84
CA ASN A 121 3.98 10.97 -14.55
C ASN A 121 5.06 11.70 -13.73
N GLU A 122 4.64 12.59 -12.83
CA GLU A 122 5.56 13.32 -11.95
C GLU A 122 6.05 12.42 -10.82
N PRO A 123 7.36 12.32 -10.57
CA PRO A 123 7.92 11.50 -9.51
C PRO A 123 7.35 11.83 -8.11
N ASP A 124 7.17 13.11 -7.81
CA ASP A 124 6.72 13.64 -6.52
C ASP A 124 5.19 13.81 -6.48
N SER A 125 4.45 12.82 -6.98
CA SER A 125 2.99 12.86 -7.07
C SER A 125 2.28 11.66 -6.43
N ALA A 126 2.99 10.85 -5.65
CA ALA A 126 2.35 9.82 -4.84
C ALA A 126 1.51 10.45 -3.73
N ASN A 127 0.35 9.87 -3.43
CA ASN A 127 -0.56 10.42 -2.44
C ASN A 127 -1.12 9.34 -1.50
N SER A 128 -2.19 8.63 -1.90
CA SER A 128 -2.85 7.59 -1.10
C SER A 128 -2.85 6.22 -1.78
N GLN A 129 -2.75 6.19 -3.11
CA GLN A 129 -2.87 4.95 -3.87
C GLN A 129 -1.59 4.13 -3.81
N PHE A 130 -1.76 2.82 -3.68
CA PHE A 130 -0.66 1.85 -3.67
C PHE A 130 -1.03 0.60 -4.47
N PHE A 131 -0.04 -0.22 -4.78
CA PHE A 131 -0.24 -1.49 -5.48
C PHE A 131 0.59 -2.61 -4.86
N ILE A 132 0.09 -3.84 -4.95
CA ILE A 132 0.75 -5.06 -4.48
C ILE A 132 1.17 -5.86 -5.71
N MET A 133 2.44 -6.25 -5.78
CA MET A 133 2.99 -7.02 -6.91
C MET A 133 2.52 -8.47 -6.87
N PHE A 134 1.96 -8.98 -7.97
CA PHE A 134 1.71 -10.42 -8.16
C PHE A 134 2.96 -11.18 -8.53
N ASP A 135 3.86 -10.55 -9.28
CA ASP A 135 5.10 -11.13 -9.77
C ASP A 135 6.21 -10.06 -9.80
N GLU A 136 7.41 -10.40 -10.24
CA GLU A 136 8.51 -9.45 -10.38
C GLU A 136 8.21 -8.35 -11.41
N GLY A 137 8.57 -7.11 -11.06
CA GLY A 137 8.36 -5.93 -11.91
C GLY A 137 9.58 -5.02 -11.94
N TYR A 138 10.76 -5.55 -12.26
CA TYR A 138 12.05 -4.84 -12.15
C TYR A 138 12.17 -3.58 -13.02
N PHE A 139 11.29 -3.40 -14.01
CA PHE A 139 11.19 -2.15 -14.77
C PHE A 139 10.69 -0.96 -13.94
N LEU A 140 10.15 -1.21 -12.73
CA LEU A 140 9.75 -0.19 -11.75
C LEU A 140 10.91 0.26 -10.84
N ASN A 141 12.00 -0.52 -10.76
CA ASN A 141 13.12 -0.25 -9.86
C ASN A 141 13.68 1.15 -10.09
N GLY A 142 13.92 1.88 -8.99
CA GLY A 142 14.44 3.25 -9.01
C GLY A 142 13.47 4.31 -9.59
N ASN A 143 12.24 3.92 -9.98
CA ASN A 143 11.23 4.81 -10.55
C ASN A 143 9.94 4.89 -9.74
N TYR A 144 9.75 3.97 -8.79
CA TYR A 144 8.62 3.96 -7.88
C TYR A 144 9.10 3.76 -6.45
N THR A 145 8.42 4.36 -5.48
CA THR A 145 8.72 4.18 -4.06
C THR A 145 8.20 2.83 -3.59
N VAL A 146 9.10 2.00 -3.08
CA VAL A 146 8.75 0.78 -2.34
C VAL A 146 8.40 1.20 -0.91
N VAL A 147 7.20 0.89 -0.44
CA VAL A 147 6.72 1.31 0.88
C VAL A 147 6.49 0.15 1.84
N GLY A 148 6.42 -1.08 1.33
CA GLY A 148 6.14 -2.24 2.17
C GLY A 148 6.31 -3.57 1.45
N LYS A 149 6.03 -4.64 2.20
CA LYS A 149 6.03 -6.00 1.70
C LYS A 149 4.95 -6.83 2.39
N VAL A 150 4.22 -7.63 1.62
CA VAL A 150 3.28 -8.61 2.17
C VAL A 150 4.04 -9.69 2.92
N THR A 151 3.71 -9.88 4.19
CA THR A 151 4.28 -10.91 5.07
C THR A 151 3.35 -12.09 5.28
N SER A 152 2.03 -11.90 5.06
CA SER A 152 1.02 -12.95 5.13
C SER A 152 -0.15 -12.64 4.20
N GLY A 153 -0.83 -13.67 3.67
CA GLY A 153 -2.03 -13.51 2.84
C GLY A 153 -1.76 -13.28 1.36
N MET A 154 -0.58 -13.61 0.82
CA MET A 154 -0.34 -13.56 -0.63
C MET A 154 -1.27 -14.46 -1.44
N ASP A 155 -1.78 -15.54 -0.87
CA ASP A 155 -2.80 -16.40 -1.47
C ASP A 155 -4.17 -15.70 -1.57
N VAL A 156 -4.47 -14.77 -0.67
CA VAL A 156 -5.65 -13.88 -0.76
C VAL A 156 -5.43 -12.83 -1.86
N VAL A 157 -4.24 -12.22 -1.91
CA VAL A 157 -3.88 -11.27 -2.97
C VAL A 157 -4.02 -11.92 -4.36
N ASP A 158 -3.59 -13.17 -4.52
CA ASP A 158 -3.69 -13.91 -5.78
C ASP A 158 -5.14 -14.14 -6.24
N GLN A 159 -6.10 -14.08 -5.34
CA GLN A 159 -7.52 -14.27 -5.65
C GLN A 159 -8.23 -12.96 -6.04
N ILE A 160 -7.59 -11.80 -5.84
CA ILE A 160 -8.20 -10.50 -6.20
C ILE A 160 -8.63 -10.53 -7.67
N LYS A 161 -9.90 -10.17 -7.90
CA LYS A 161 -10.51 -10.16 -9.22
C LYS A 161 -9.71 -9.34 -10.21
N ARG A 162 -9.34 -9.95 -11.32
CA ARG A 162 -8.60 -9.30 -12.41
C ARG A 162 -9.48 -8.33 -13.16
N GLY A 163 -8.87 -7.24 -13.62
CA GLY A 163 -9.54 -6.30 -14.50
C GLY A 163 -9.60 -6.83 -15.93
N GLU A 164 -10.79 -6.81 -16.50
CA GLU A 164 -11.06 -7.20 -17.90
C GLU A 164 -11.01 -6.02 -18.85
N GLY A 165 -11.04 -4.80 -18.30
CA GLY A 165 -11.03 -3.57 -19.05
C GLY A 165 -9.65 -3.12 -19.51
N PRO A 166 -9.59 -2.04 -20.30
CA PRO A 166 -8.34 -1.45 -20.74
C PRO A 166 -7.42 -1.14 -19.56
N ASN A 167 -6.15 -1.51 -19.68
CA ASN A 167 -5.13 -1.29 -18.66
C ASN A 167 -5.46 -1.90 -17.28
N GLY A 168 -6.25 -3.01 -17.27
CA GLY A 168 -6.59 -3.72 -16.04
C GLY A 168 -7.72 -3.09 -15.22
N LEU A 169 -8.55 -2.23 -15.82
CA LEU A 169 -9.73 -1.68 -15.15
C LEU A 169 -10.71 -2.80 -14.78
N VAL A 170 -11.14 -2.84 -13.52
CA VAL A 170 -12.07 -3.85 -13.02
C VAL A 170 -13.52 -3.48 -13.42
N TYR A 171 -14.21 -4.40 -14.10
CA TYR A 171 -15.62 -4.23 -14.43
C TYR A 171 -16.53 -4.97 -13.47
N GLY A 172 -17.75 -4.44 -13.28
CA GLY A 172 -18.73 -4.99 -12.36
C GLY A 172 -18.30 -4.80 -10.89
N GLN A 173 -18.68 -5.74 -10.03
CA GLN A 173 -18.35 -5.65 -8.60
C GLN A 173 -16.86 -5.95 -8.37
N PRO A 174 -16.10 -5.04 -7.78
CA PRO A 174 -14.69 -5.24 -7.40
C PRO A 174 -14.57 -5.94 -6.05
N ASP A 175 -13.37 -6.46 -5.74
CA ASP A 175 -12.95 -6.70 -4.37
C ASP A 175 -12.58 -5.39 -3.70
N ARG A 176 -12.72 -5.32 -2.37
CA ARG A 176 -12.39 -4.12 -1.60
C ARG A 176 -11.66 -4.45 -0.31
N MET A 177 -10.97 -3.49 0.22
CA MET A 177 -10.46 -3.47 1.59
C MET A 177 -11.64 -3.09 2.51
N VAL A 178 -12.23 -4.07 3.22
CA VAL A 178 -13.35 -3.81 4.13
C VAL A 178 -12.90 -3.00 5.33
N LYS A 179 -11.69 -3.34 5.82
CA LYS A 179 -11.07 -2.68 6.95
C LYS A 179 -9.56 -2.68 6.79
N VAL A 180 -8.92 -1.57 7.16
CA VAL A 180 -7.46 -1.48 7.26
C VAL A 180 -7.08 -1.04 8.66
N THR A 181 -6.27 -1.85 9.34
CA THR A 181 -5.84 -1.62 10.72
C THR A 181 -4.31 -1.53 10.77
N VAL A 182 -3.81 -0.56 11.54
CA VAL A 182 -2.37 -0.46 11.81
C VAL A 182 -1.98 -1.46 12.87
N THR A 183 -0.93 -2.24 12.60
CA THR A 183 -0.31 -3.17 13.54
C THR A 183 1.04 -2.64 14.01
N GLU A 184 1.42 -2.94 15.26
CA GLU A 184 2.72 -2.59 15.87
C GLU A 184 3.51 -3.87 16.20
#